data_3149909be6682c8de09b8be81dffbc87
#
_entry.id   3149909be6682c8de09b8be81dffbc87
#
_cell.length_a   1.000
_cell.length_b   1.000
_cell.length_c   1.000
_cell.angle_alpha   90.00
_cell.angle_beta   90.00
_cell.angle_gamma   90.00
#
_symmetry.space_group_name_H-M   'P 1'
#
loop_
_entity.id
_entity.type
_entity.pdbx_description
1 polymer ?
#
loop_
_entity_poly.entity_id
_entity_poly.type
_entity_poly.pdbx_seq_one_letter_code
_entity_poly.pdbx_strand_id
1 'polypeptide(L)'
;GYNDFAFDISKHLICDGKTENVISVKVAHQTPSSRWYSGSGIYRDVELIVTDAVHVSRNGVYVTTPNLATEKGGNVTVKVQTKVQNDSNAQVEAKIRTTVLDAEGKAVSEPSTTDVTLTENGTEEKEQNLKVNNPALWSTEKPNLYYVQTEVLVGDEVKDINKETFGFRYIDFNSNTGFS
;
A
#
# COMPACT_ATOMS: atom_id res chain seq x y z
N GLY A 1 1.97 -4.11 22.77
CA GLY A 1 2.29 -3.09 21.81
C GLY A 1 1.07 -2.68 20.99
N TYR A 2 1.25 -1.72 20.13
CA TYR A 2 0.21 -1.21 19.23
C TYR A 2 0.47 -1.66 17.78
N ASN A 3 1.13 -2.80 17.62
CA ASN A 3 1.50 -3.33 16.32
C ASN A 3 0.32 -4.08 15.70
N ASP A 4 0.19 -3.96 14.41
CA ASP A 4 -0.63 -4.85 13.60
C ASP A 4 0.10 -6.19 13.39
N PHE A 5 -0.66 -7.21 13.04
CA PHE A 5 -0.13 -8.52 12.68
C PHE A 5 -0.99 -9.13 11.58
N ALA A 6 -0.39 -9.98 10.77
CA ALA A 6 -1.09 -10.76 9.76
C ALA A 6 -0.64 -12.21 9.80
N PHE A 7 -1.55 -13.10 9.46
CA PHE A 7 -1.30 -14.53 9.36
C PHE A 7 -1.79 -15.03 8.00
N ASP A 8 -0.96 -15.77 7.30
CA ASP A 8 -1.41 -16.57 6.17
C ASP A 8 -2.21 -17.77 6.69
N ILE A 9 -3.48 -17.80 6.35
CA ILE A 9 -4.42 -18.86 6.72
C ILE A 9 -4.78 -19.77 5.54
N SER A 10 -4.19 -19.56 4.36
CA SER A 10 -4.54 -20.26 3.10
C SER A 10 -4.54 -21.77 3.26
N LYS A 11 -3.56 -22.33 3.97
CA LYS A 11 -3.41 -23.79 4.19
C LYS A 11 -4.40 -24.37 5.21
N HIS A 12 -5.13 -23.51 5.92
CA HIS A 12 -6.05 -23.90 7.00
C HIS A 12 -7.51 -23.74 6.60
N LEU A 13 -7.76 -23.10 5.44
CA LEU A 13 -9.12 -22.86 4.95
C LEU A 13 -9.72 -24.10 4.31
N ILE A 14 -10.99 -24.34 4.61
CA ILE A 14 -11.84 -25.32 3.95
C ILE A 14 -12.74 -24.56 2.99
N CYS A 15 -12.50 -24.71 1.69
CA CYS A 15 -13.21 -23.98 0.63
C CYS A 15 -14.24 -24.89 -0.11
N ASP A 16 -15.00 -25.67 0.63
CA ASP A 16 -16.01 -26.61 0.10
C ASP A 16 -17.41 -25.98 -0.10
N GLY A 17 -17.57 -24.73 0.27
CA GLY A 17 -18.84 -23.98 0.23
C GLY A 17 -19.89 -24.45 1.25
N LYS A 18 -19.52 -25.34 2.20
CA LYS A 18 -20.43 -25.92 3.19
C LYS A 18 -19.90 -25.81 4.60
N THR A 19 -18.60 -25.96 4.79
CA THR A 19 -17.96 -25.96 6.11
C THR A 19 -17.63 -24.53 6.51
N GLU A 20 -18.03 -24.15 7.72
CA GLU A 20 -17.69 -22.85 8.32
C GLU A 20 -16.23 -22.85 8.75
N ASN A 21 -15.49 -21.80 8.37
CA ASN A 21 -14.15 -21.53 8.86
C ASN A 21 -14.23 -20.57 10.05
N VAL A 22 -13.69 -20.98 11.20
CA VAL A 22 -13.73 -20.21 12.44
C VAL A 22 -12.33 -19.76 12.84
N ILE A 23 -12.16 -18.45 13.03
CA ILE A 23 -10.93 -17.86 13.56
C ILE A 23 -11.16 -17.47 15.02
N SER A 24 -10.32 -18.01 15.92
CA SER A 24 -10.35 -17.66 17.34
C SER A 24 -9.09 -16.89 17.73
N VAL A 25 -9.27 -15.73 18.36
CA VAL A 25 -8.17 -14.89 18.84
C VAL A 25 -8.17 -14.88 20.36
N LYS A 26 -7.06 -15.36 20.97
CA LYS A 26 -6.85 -15.30 22.41
C LYS A 26 -5.99 -14.11 22.78
N VAL A 27 -6.53 -13.20 23.58
CA VAL A 27 -5.78 -12.09 24.16
C VAL A 27 -5.47 -12.38 25.62
N ALA A 28 -4.20 -12.50 25.98
CA ALA A 28 -3.74 -12.73 27.34
C ALA A 28 -3.24 -11.42 27.96
N HIS A 29 -4.05 -10.81 28.81
CA HIS A 29 -3.66 -9.62 29.57
C HIS A 29 -2.95 -10.02 30.87
N GLN A 30 -1.81 -9.39 31.16
CA GLN A 30 -1.05 -9.61 32.39
C GLN A 30 -1.14 -8.36 33.27
N THR A 31 -1.51 -8.56 34.53
CA THR A 31 -1.57 -7.50 35.55
C THR A 31 -0.71 -7.88 36.76
N PRO A 32 -0.04 -6.92 37.44
CA PRO A 32 0.09 -5.51 37.08
C PRO A 32 1.07 -5.31 35.90
N SER A 33 0.76 -4.45 34.95
CA SER A 33 1.57 -4.32 33.73
C SER A 33 2.23 -2.95 33.56
N SER A 34 1.74 -1.90 34.20
CA SER A 34 2.30 -0.55 34.08
C SER A 34 1.84 0.37 35.21
N ARG A 35 2.36 1.60 35.21
CA ARG A 35 1.94 2.68 36.12
C ARG A 35 0.57 3.27 35.78
N TRP A 36 -0.03 2.88 34.68
CA TRP A 36 -1.27 3.41 34.15
C TRP A 36 -2.28 2.27 33.93
N TYR A 37 -3.53 2.69 33.74
CA TYR A 37 -4.56 1.72 33.35
C TYR A 37 -4.17 1.06 32.05
N SER A 38 -4.17 -0.26 32.04
CA SER A 38 -3.89 -1.06 30.86
C SER A 38 -5.09 -1.92 30.53
N GLY A 39 -5.37 -2.02 29.24
CA GLY A 39 -6.36 -2.91 28.68
C GLY A 39 -5.75 -3.71 27.55
N SER A 40 -6.36 -4.86 27.27
CA SER A 40 -5.95 -5.69 26.13
C SER A 40 -7.17 -6.11 25.34
N GLY A 41 -7.02 -6.15 24.04
CA GLY A 41 -8.11 -6.49 23.13
C GLY A 41 -7.74 -6.17 21.68
N ILE A 42 -8.69 -6.41 20.80
CA ILE A 42 -8.64 -5.98 19.40
C ILE A 42 -9.40 -4.65 19.36
N TYR A 43 -8.76 -3.58 18.91
CA TYR A 43 -9.35 -2.23 18.88
C TYR A 43 -9.32 -1.58 17.50
N ARG A 44 -8.69 -2.23 16.52
CA ARG A 44 -8.67 -1.84 15.11
C ARG A 44 -9.37 -2.88 14.27
N ASP A 45 -9.59 -2.56 13.00
CA ASP A 45 -10.28 -3.42 12.06
C ASP A 45 -9.57 -4.78 11.90
N VAL A 46 -10.39 -5.80 11.70
CA VAL A 46 -9.93 -7.14 11.33
C VAL A 46 -10.30 -7.35 9.87
N GLU A 47 -9.31 -7.54 9.04
CA GLU A 47 -9.47 -7.64 7.60
C GLU A 47 -9.13 -9.05 7.12
N LEU A 48 -9.92 -9.55 6.17
CA LEU A 48 -9.58 -10.72 5.38
C LEU A 48 -9.09 -10.25 4.01
N ILE A 49 -7.82 -10.49 3.72
CA ILE A 49 -7.20 -10.15 2.44
C ILE A 49 -7.17 -11.42 1.59
N VAL A 50 -7.78 -11.35 0.40
CA VAL A 50 -7.79 -12.45 -0.58
C VAL A 50 -7.12 -11.94 -1.85
N THR A 51 -6.07 -12.62 -2.29
CA THR A 51 -5.29 -12.26 -3.47
C THR A 51 -5.13 -13.43 -4.42
N ASP A 52 -4.73 -13.15 -5.66
CA ASP A 52 -4.15 -14.16 -6.55
C ASP A 52 -2.75 -14.58 -6.03
N ALA A 53 -2.20 -15.66 -6.56
CA ALA A 53 -0.84 -16.09 -6.22
C ALA A 53 0.22 -15.04 -6.61
N VAL A 54 -0.05 -14.21 -7.61
CA VAL A 54 0.82 -13.09 -8.00
C VAL A 54 0.13 -11.78 -7.65
N HIS A 55 0.65 -11.09 -6.64
CA HIS A 55 0.00 -9.93 -6.06
C HIS A 55 0.99 -8.91 -5.49
N VAL A 56 0.52 -7.71 -5.16
CA VAL A 56 1.28 -6.73 -4.39
C VAL A 56 1.47 -7.23 -2.97
N SER A 57 2.70 -7.27 -2.48
CA SER A 57 2.98 -7.68 -1.10
C SER A 57 2.24 -6.78 -0.11
N ARG A 58 1.86 -7.33 1.05
CA ARG A 58 1.27 -6.53 2.12
C ARG A 58 2.18 -5.36 2.49
N ASN A 59 1.63 -4.14 2.56
CA ASN A 59 2.38 -2.89 2.74
C ASN A 59 3.48 -2.70 1.67
N GLY A 60 3.29 -3.26 0.49
CA GLY A 60 4.29 -3.31 -0.58
C GLY A 60 4.33 -2.09 -1.49
N VAL A 61 3.49 -1.08 -1.26
CA VAL A 61 3.52 0.17 -2.03
C VAL A 61 4.01 1.32 -1.15
N TYR A 62 5.05 2.01 -1.60
CA TYR A 62 5.59 3.18 -0.94
C TYR A 62 5.63 4.37 -1.89
N VAL A 63 5.00 5.47 -1.48
CA VAL A 63 4.80 6.67 -2.32
C VAL A 63 5.54 7.85 -1.75
N THR A 64 6.32 8.55 -2.59
CA THR A 64 7.00 9.80 -2.23
C THR A 64 6.86 10.84 -3.33
N THR A 65 7.07 12.13 -2.97
CA THR A 65 7.00 13.27 -3.90
C THR A 65 8.29 14.11 -3.77
N PRO A 66 9.44 13.58 -4.27
CA PRO A 66 10.76 14.10 -3.92
C PRO A 66 11.05 15.53 -4.35
N ASN A 67 10.39 16.03 -5.40
CA ASN A 67 10.62 17.39 -5.92
C ASN A 67 9.48 18.38 -5.57
N LEU A 68 8.53 18.00 -4.74
CA LEU A 68 7.34 18.84 -4.45
C LEU A 68 7.70 20.21 -3.88
N ALA A 69 8.63 20.27 -2.93
CA ALA A 69 9.06 21.51 -2.29
C ALA A 69 9.72 22.49 -3.29
N THR A 70 10.42 21.98 -4.29
CA THR A 70 11.13 22.79 -5.30
C THR A 70 10.22 23.21 -6.45
N GLU A 71 9.31 22.35 -6.88
CA GLU A 71 8.41 22.60 -8.01
C GLU A 71 7.20 23.48 -7.66
N LYS A 72 6.88 23.60 -6.38
CA LYS A 72 5.81 24.48 -5.83
C LYS A 72 4.48 24.41 -6.62
N GLY A 73 4.09 23.22 -7.05
CA GLY A 73 2.86 23.02 -7.78
C GLY A 73 3.00 22.93 -9.31
N GLY A 74 4.24 22.90 -9.85
CA GLY A 74 4.50 22.60 -11.26
C GLY A 74 4.41 21.10 -11.56
N ASN A 75 5.37 20.59 -12.32
CA ASN A 75 5.50 19.16 -12.66
C ASN A 75 6.04 18.34 -11.51
N VAL A 76 5.16 17.83 -10.66
CA VAL A 76 5.55 17.03 -9.50
C VAL A 76 5.78 15.58 -9.89
N THR A 77 6.89 15.01 -9.43
CA THR A 77 7.18 13.58 -9.56
C THR A 77 6.55 12.84 -8.40
N VAL A 78 5.72 11.86 -8.70
CA VAL A 78 5.26 10.83 -7.77
C VAL A 78 6.14 9.60 -8.00
N LYS A 79 7.00 9.31 -7.04
CA LYS A 79 7.88 8.14 -7.04
C LYS A 79 7.18 7.04 -6.26
N VAL A 80 6.97 5.90 -6.92
CA VAL A 80 6.28 4.74 -6.37
C VAL A 80 7.24 3.56 -6.36
N GLN A 81 7.46 2.97 -5.19
CA GLN A 81 8.15 1.69 -5.04
C GLN A 81 7.10 0.63 -4.77
N THR A 82 7.08 -0.39 -5.61
CA THR A 82 6.12 -1.49 -5.51
C THR A 82 6.84 -2.81 -5.35
N LYS A 83 6.52 -3.53 -4.27
CA LYS A 83 6.96 -4.89 -4.01
C LYS A 83 5.86 -5.87 -4.42
N VAL A 84 6.17 -6.75 -5.37
CA VAL A 84 5.27 -7.80 -5.86
C VAL A 84 5.77 -9.15 -5.38
N GLN A 85 4.84 -10.04 -5.06
CA GLN A 85 5.08 -11.38 -4.54
C GLN A 85 4.47 -12.42 -5.49
N ASN A 86 5.15 -13.56 -5.60
CA ASN A 86 4.66 -14.74 -6.30
C ASN A 86 4.64 -15.92 -5.33
N ASP A 87 3.47 -16.37 -4.94
CA ASP A 87 3.25 -17.51 -4.04
C ASP A 87 3.04 -18.83 -4.82
N SER A 88 3.24 -18.81 -6.14
CA SER A 88 3.16 -20.02 -6.96
C SER A 88 4.50 -20.78 -6.98
N ASN A 89 4.43 -22.05 -7.34
CA ASN A 89 5.60 -22.94 -7.47
C ASN A 89 6.26 -22.86 -8.86
N ALA A 90 6.15 -21.71 -9.54
CA ALA A 90 6.74 -21.49 -10.85
C ALA A 90 7.19 -20.03 -11.01
N GLN A 91 8.20 -19.83 -11.85
CA GLN A 91 8.56 -18.48 -12.28
C GLN A 91 7.43 -17.85 -13.09
N VAL A 92 7.16 -16.56 -12.86
CA VAL A 92 6.11 -15.80 -13.56
C VAL A 92 6.68 -14.51 -14.12
N GLU A 93 6.39 -14.24 -15.40
CA GLU A 93 6.60 -12.93 -16.02
C GLU A 93 5.33 -12.08 -15.80
N ALA A 94 5.49 -10.95 -15.13
CA ALA A 94 4.40 -10.06 -14.79
C ALA A 94 4.71 -8.61 -15.19
N LYS A 95 3.70 -7.75 -15.13
CA LYS A 95 3.84 -6.31 -15.32
C LYS A 95 3.23 -5.57 -14.15
N ILE A 96 3.87 -4.50 -13.74
CA ILE A 96 3.34 -3.56 -12.77
C ILE A 96 2.89 -2.32 -13.54
N ARG A 97 1.60 -2.02 -13.52
CA ARG A 97 1.02 -0.81 -14.12
C ARG A 97 0.53 0.10 -13.01
N THR A 98 1.10 1.31 -12.93
CA THR A 98 0.78 2.27 -11.88
C THR A 98 0.22 3.56 -12.49
N THR A 99 -0.82 4.11 -11.87
CA THR A 99 -1.50 5.34 -12.26
C THR A 99 -1.82 6.17 -11.03
N VAL A 100 -1.66 7.50 -11.11
CA VAL A 100 -2.13 8.42 -10.06
C VAL A 100 -3.54 8.89 -10.39
N LEU A 101 -4.45 8.77 -9.42
CA LEU A 101 -5.84 9.16 -9.53
C LEU A 101 -6.13 10.30 -8.54
N ASP A 102 -7.07 11.19 -8.88
CA ASP A 102 -7.65 12.16 -7.94
C ASP A 102 -8.68 11.52 -6.99
N ALA A 103 -9.30 12.33 -6.17
CA ALA A 103 -10.31 11.89 -5.19
C ALA A 103 -11.55 11.27 -5.85
N GLU A 104 -11.89 11.68 -7.06
CA GLU A 104 -13.00 11.18 -7.87
C GLU A 104 -12.64 9.91 -8.65
N GLY A 105 -11.38 9.46 -8.58
CA GLY A 105 -10.88 8.28 -9.28
C GLY A 105 -10.49 8.51 -10.73
N LYS A 106 -10.37 9.77 -11.17
CA LYS A 106 -9.92 10.12 -12.50
C LYS A 106 -8.40 10.13 -12.56
N ALA A 107 -7.81 9.58 -13.62
CA ALA A 107 -6.38 9.61 -13.85
C ALA A 107 -5.84 11.04 -14.02
N VAL A 108 -4.82 11.39 -13.24
CA VAL A 108 -4.10 12.67 -13.27
C VAL A 108 -2.64 12.51 -13.67
N SER A 109 -2.22 11.29 -13.96
CA SER A 109 -0.95 10.95 -14.61
C SER A 109 -1.18 10.02 -15.77
N GLU A 110 -0.22 9.97 -16.71
CA GLU A 110 -0.12 8.84 -17.63
C GLU A 110 0.24 7.58 -16.82
N PRO A 111 -0.26 6.40 -17.19
CA PRO A 111 0.13 5.14 -16.55
C PRO A 111 1.60 4.81 -16.87
N SER A 112 2.30 4.32 -15.86
CA SER A 112 3.65 3.76 -16.00
C SER A 112 3.57 2.24 -15.93
N THR A 113 4.24 1.54 -16.86
CA THR A 113 4.28 0.06 -16.87
C THR A 113 5.73 -0.41 -16.83
N THR A 114 6.00 -1.40 -15.97
CA THR A 114 7.33 -1.99 -15.77
C THR A 114 7.22 -3.50 -15.74
N ASP A 115 8.04 -4.19 -16.53
CA ASP A 115 8.12 -5.65 -16.51
C ASP A 115 8.85 -6.14 -15.26
N VAL A 116 8.44 -7.28 -14.74
CA VAL A 116 9.03 -7.93 -13.58
C VAL A 116 9.02 -9.45 -13.76
N THR A 117 10.17 -10.08 -13.51
CA THR A 117 10.29 -11.53 -13.45
C THR A 117 10.31 -11.96 -11.99
N LEU A 118 9.33 -12.75 -11.59
CA LEU A 118 9.18 -13.26 -10.24
C LEU A 118 9.58 -14.72 -10.20
N THR A 119 10.59 -15.07 -9.39
CA THR A 119 10.92 -16.47 -9.13
C THR A 119 9.81 -17.18 -8.37
N GLU A 120 9.80 -18.51 -8.36
CA GLU A 120 8.89 -19.29 -7.52
C GLU A 120 9.01 -18.87 -6.06
N ASN A 121 7.90 -18.68 -5.36
CA ASN A 121 7.84 -18.21 -3.97
C ASN A 121 8.72 -16.97 -3.70
N GLY A 122 8.92 -16.13 -4.72
CA GLY A 122 9.83 -14.99 -4.69
C GLY A 122 9.13 -13.64 -4.61
N THR A 123 9.91 -12.60 -4.34
CA THR A 123 9.45 -11.22 -4.33
C THR A 123 10.42 -10.34 -5.10
N GLU A 124 9.90 -9.33 -5.79
CA GLU A 124 10.68 -8.32 -6.50
C GLU A 124 10.12 -6.92 -6.19
N GLU A 125 11.01 -5.95 -6.15
CA GLU A 125 10.65 -4.54 -5.97
C GLU A 125 11.03 -3.74 -7.21
N LYS A 126 10.12 -2.88 -7.67
CA LYS A 126 10.32 -1.98 -8.79
C LYS A 126 9.97 -0.55 -8.41
N GLU A 127 10.70 0.38 -9.00
CA GLU A 127 10.48 1.80 -8.83
C GLU A 127 9.91 2.39 -10.13
N GLN A 128 8.88 3.23 -9.99
CA GLN A 128 8.26 3.96 -11.09
C GLN A 128 8.15 5.44 -10.73
N ASN A 129 8.33 6.30 -11.73
CA ASN A 129 8.22 7.75 -11.59
C ASN A 129 7.10 8.27 -12.50
N LEU A 130 6.04 8.78 -11.89
CA LEU A 130 4.90 9.37 -12.59
C LEU A 130 4.95 10.89 -12.45
N LYS A 131 4.32 11.60 -13.41
CA LYS A 131 4.24 13.05 -13.39
C LYS A 131 2.80 13.50 -13.17
N VAL A 132 2.62 14.43 -12.23
CA VAL A 132 1.34 15.09 -11.98
C VAL A 132 1.53 16.59 -12.07
N ASN A 133 0.70 17.24 -12.90
CA ASN A 133 0.75 18.68 -13.12
C ASN A 133 -0.14 19.42 -12.14
N ASN A 134 0.40 20.42 -11.47
CA ASN A 134 -0.33 21.32 -10.57
C ASN A 134 -1.26 20.59 -9.59
N PRO A 135 -0.76 19.60 -8.79
CA PRO A 135 -1.59 18.93 -7.84
C PRO A 135 -2.08 19.88 -6.76
N ALA A 136 -3.30 19.67 -6.29
CA ALA A 136 -3.81 20.36 -5.10
C ALA A 136 -3.06 19.86 -3.87
N LEU A 137 -2.42 20.78 -3.14
CA LEU A 137 -1.65 20.42 -1.96
C LEU A 137 -2.59 20.02 -0.81
N TRP A 138 -2.10 19.11 0.00
CA TRP A 138 -2.75 18.74 1.26
C TRP A 138 -2.42 19.75 2.35
N SER A 139 -3.42 20.20 3.09
CA SER A 139 -3.27 20.93 4.34
C SER A 139 -4.35 20.50 5.33
N THR A 140 -4.26 20.93 6.59
CA THR A 140 -5.27 20.67 7.62
C THR A 140 -6.63 21.28 7.27
N GLU A 141 -6.63 22.43 6.59
CA GLU A 141 -7.85 23.13 6.14
C GLU A 141 -8.42 22.54 4.84
N LYS A 142 -7.53 21.98 4.00
CA LYS A 142 -7.87 21.38 2.72
C LYS A 142 -7.14 20.04 2.54
N PRO A 143 -7.65 18.97 3.11
CA PRO A 143 -7.01 17.65 3.08
C PRO A 143 -7.21 16.96 1.72
N ASN A 144 -6.64 17.56 0.65
CA ASN A 144 -6.73 17.00 -0.69
C ASN A 144 -5.98 15.66 -0.77
N LEU A 145 -6.70 14.61 -1.11
CA LEU A 145 -6.17 13.26 -1.22
C LEU A 145 -6.15 12.79 -2.68
N TYR A 146 -5.18 11.95 -2.95
CA TYR A 146 -4.97 11.27 -4.23
C TYR A 146 -4.76 9.78 -3.95
N TYR A 147 -4.83 8.99 -5.00
CA TYR A 147 -4.58 7.55 -4.94
C TYR A 147 -3.49 7.16 -5.91
N VAL A 148 -2.62 6.26 -5.49
CA VAL A 148 -1.78 5.47 -6.39
C VAL A 148 -2.48 4.14 -6.59
N GLN A 149 -2.95 3.87 -7.80
CA GLN A 149 -3.48 2.57 -8.18
C GLN A 149 -2.37 1.78 -8.86
N THR A 150 -2.06 0.62 -8.31
CA THR A 150 -1.08 -0.32 -8.84
C THR A 150 -1.79 -1.61 -9.24
N GLU A 151 -1.62 -2.03 -10.47
CA GLU A 151 -2.16 -3.26 -11.01
C GLU A 151 -1.02 -4.22 -11.32
N VAL A 152 -1.16 -5.46 -10.95
CA VAL A 152 -0.26 -6.55 -11.32
C VAL A 152 -0.92 -7.37 -12.42
N LEU A 153 -0.25 -7.49 -13.56
CA LEU A 153 -0.77 -8.20 -14.72
C LEU A 153 0.12 -9.41 -15.03
N VAL A 154 -0.49 -10.53 -15.38
CA VAL A 154 0.16 -11.71 -15.95
C VAL A 154 -0.42 -11.95 -17.34
N GLY A 155 0.39 -11.77 -18.38
CA GLY A 155 -0.13 -11.59 -19.72
C GLY A 155 -1.00 -10.33 -19.80
N ASP A 156 -2.25 -10.48 -20.25
CA ASP A 156 -3.23 -9.40 -20.35
C ASP A 156 -4.23 -9.39 -19.18
N GLU A 157 -4.10 -10.33 -18.23
CA GLU A 157 -5.03 -10.48 -17.12
C GLU A 157 -4.52 -9.72 -15.89
N VAL A 158 -5.39 -8.89 -15.30
CA VAL A 158 -5.11 -8.23 -14.02
C VAL A 158 -5.31 -9.24 -12.88
N LYS A 159 -4.24 -9.54 -12.15
CA LYS A 159 -4.22 -10.49 -11.04
C LYS A 159 -4.47 -9.82 -9.70
N ASP A 160 -4.01 -8.58 -9.56
CA ASP A 160 -4.21 -7.82 -8.32
C ASP A 160 -4.33 -6.32 -8.62
N ILE A 161 -5.08 -5.62 -7.76
CA ILE A 161 -5.22 -4.16 -7.76
C ILE A 161 -5.04 -3.66 -6.35
N ASN A 162 -3.97 -2.91 -6.13
CA ASN A 162 -3.74 -2.19 -4.88
C ASN A 162 -4.03 -0.70 -5.08
N LYS A 163 -4.58 -0.05 -4.05
CA LYS A 163 -4.90 1.38 -4.06
C LYS A 163 -4.43 2.02 -2.77
N GLU A 164 -3.35 2.81 -2.85
CA GLU A 164 -2.78 3.54 -1.72
C GLU A 164 -3.19 5.01 -1.74
N THR A 165 -3.57 5.53 -0.58
CA THR A 165 -3.95 6.93 -0.41
C THR A 165 -2.74 7.77 -0.02
N PHE A 166 -2.57 8.94 -0.66
CA PHE A 166 -1.54 9.90 -0.29
C PHE A 166 -2.00 11.35 -0.51
N GLY A 167 -1.22 12.29 -0.01
CA GLY A 167 -1.43 13.73 -0.26
C GLY A 167 -0.12 14.39 -0.69
N PHE A 168 -0.22 15.38 -1.57
CA PHE A 168 0.93 16.20 -1.95
C PHE A 168 1.24 17.17 -0.82
N ARG A 169 2.20 16.81 0.04
CA ARG A 169 2.60 17.56 1.22
C ARG A 169 4.11 17.52 1.39
N TYR A 170 4.70 18.65 1.72
CA TYR A 170 6.08 18.71 2.21
C TYR A 170 6.12 19.43 3.55
N ILE A 171 7.16 19.20 4.30
CA ILE A 171 7.39 19.78 5.62
C ILE A 171 8.81 20.34 5.59
N ASP A 172 8.97 21.60 5.97
CA ASP A 172 10.28 22.25 6.11
C ASP A 172 10.58 22.56 7.57
N PHE A 173 11.79 22.21 7.99
CA PHE A 173 12.32 22.59 9.30
C PHE A 173 13.51 23.49 9.11
N ASN A 174 13.36 24.75 9.44
CA ASN A 174 14.41 25.75 9.30
C ASN A 174 14.75 26.36 10.66
N SER A 175 16.05 26.44 10.98
CA SER A 175 16.51 27.00 12.27
C SER A 175 16.12 28.47 12.50
N ASN A 176 15.87 29.24 11.42
CA ASN A 176 15.53 30.65 11.49
C ASN A 176 14.03 30.93 11.40
N THR A 177 13.28 30.09 10.64
CA THR A 177 11.85 30.29 10.37
C THR A 177 10.96 29.26 11.09
N GLY A 178 11.57 28.25 11.69
CA GLY A 178 10.84 27.20 12.41
C GLY A 178 10.29 26.11 11.46
N PHE A 179 9.13 25.61 11.83
CA PHE A 179 8.38 24.58 11.11
C PHE A 179 7.36 25.23 10.17
N SER A 180 7.33 24.80 8.92
CA SER A 180 6.38 25.26 7.89
C SER A 180 5.96 24.14 6.95
#